data_4f53322ecf6b6ef98a3a5b6dc62f73ba
#
_entry.id   4f53322ecf6b6ef98a3a5b6dc62f73ba
#
_cell.length_a   1.000
_cell.length_b   1.000
_cell.length_c   1.000
_cell.angle_alpha   90.00
_cell.angle_beta   90.00
_cell.angle_gamma   90.00
#
_symmetry.space_group_name_H-M   'P 1'
#
loop_
_entity.id
_entity.type
_entity.pdbx_description
1 polymer ?
#
loop_
_entity_poly.entity_id
_entity_poly.type
_entity_poly.pdbx_seq_one_letter_code
_entity_poly.pdbx_strand_id
1 'polypeptide(L)'
;MKKSTLTFLLFFPILLMAQSDKKVTADFLQSFADAFNAHDVKAIMSHMTDECVFEASAGPDIDGEKFTGQEQVKKAFAYIFAIFPDAHWGNAQHFISDNRGLSEWIFTGTKSDGTKVEVTGCDVFTFKDGKIAIKNSYRKNRMTTK
;
A
#
# COMPACT_ATOMS: atom_id res chain seq x y z
N MET A 1 -40.53 -32.78 51.28
CA MET A 1 -40.73 -31.73 50.28
C MET A 1 -39.38 -31.49 49.55
N LYS A 2 -39.25 -32.04 48.33
CA LYS A 2 -38.01 -31.86 47.50
C LYS A 2 -38.22 -30.61 46.65
N LYS A 3 -37.40 -29.57 46.85
CA LYS A 3 -37.37 -28.38 46.02
C LYS A 3 -36.53 -28.65 44.78
N SER A 4 -37.16 -28.73 43.60
CA SER A 4 -36.49 -28.85 42.30
C SER A 4 -36.11 -27.47 41.84
N THR A 5 -34.78 -27.20 41.73
CA THR A 5 -34.23 -25.99 41.20
C THR A 5 -34.08 -26.15 39.67
N LEU A 6 -34.93 -25.46 38.92
CA LEU A 6 -34.89 -25.44 37.45
C LEU A 6 -33.82 -24.44 37.00
N THR A 7 -32.66 -24.93 36.53
CA THR A 7 -31.57 -24.09 35.97
C THR A 7 -31.92 -23.78 34.53
N PHE A 8 -32.25 -22.49 34.26
CA PHE A 8 -32.52 -21.99 32.91
C PHE A 8 -31.19 -21.66 32.23
N LEU A 9 -30.76 -22.51 31.30
CA LEU A 9 -29.55 -22.27 30.48
C LEU A 9 -29.90 -21.25 29.38
N LEU A 10 -29.47 -20.00 29.54
CA LEU A 10 -29.57 -18.97 28.50
C LEU A 10 -28.57 -19.28 27.39
N PHE A 11 -29.09 -19.81 26.28
CA PHE A 11 -28.35 -19.96 25.03
C PHE A 11 -28.22 -18.59 24.36
N PHE A 12 -27.07 -17.95 24.48
CA PHE A 12 -26.76 -16.72 23.77
C PHE A 12 -26.26 -17.10 22.36
N PRO A 13 -26.99 -16.79 21.27
CA PRO A 13 -26.48 -17.05 19.95
C PRO A 13 -25.30 -16.11 19.67
N ILE A 14 -24.11 -16.68 19.53
CA ILE A 14 -22.96 -15.96 19.00
C ILE A 14 -23.25 -15.72 17.51
N LEU A 15 -23.68 -14.49 17.18
CA LEU A 15 -23.75 -14.03 15.80
C LEU A 15 -22.31 -13.95 15.28
N LEU A 16 -21.85 -14.97 14.57
CA LEU A 16 -20.64 -14.91 13.78
C LEU A 16 -20.91 -13.92 12.64
N MET A 17 -20.55 -12.67 12.83
CA MET A 17 -20.49 -11.71 11.73
C MET A 17 -19.44 -12.21 10.75
N ALA A 18 -19.86 -12.82 9.65
CA ALA A 18 -19.01 -13.09 8.52
C ALA A 18 -18.50 -11.74 8.02
N GLN A 19 -17.26 -11.42 8.33
CA GLN A 19 -16.57 -10.25 7.82
C GLN A 19 -16.44 -10.50 6.31
N SER A 20 -17.25 -9.80 5.51
CA SER A 20 -17.11 -9.83 4.05
C SER A 20 -15.74 -9.24 3.74
N ASP A 21 -14.80 -10.08 3.34
CA ASP A 21 -13.51 -9.63 2.82
C ASP A 21 -13.79 -8.69 1.65
N LYS A 22 -13.61 -7.38 1.86
CA LYS A 22 -13.71 -6.40 0.79
C LYS A 22 -12.64 -6.71 -0.23
N LYS A 23 -13.06 -7.25 -1.37
CA LYS A 23 -12.15 -7.59 -2.46
C LYS A 23 -11.58 -6.31 -3.07
N VAL A 24 -10.27 -6.21 -3.12
CA VAL A 24 -9.56 -5.13 -3.84
C VAL A 24 -9.74 -5.32 -5.33
N THR A 25 -9.89 -4.21 -6.07
CA THR A 25 -10.09 -4.18 -7.52
C THR A 25 -8.97 -3.39 -8.22
N ALA A 26 -8.86 -3.51 -9.55
CA ALA A 26 -7.95 -2.69 -10.33
C ALA A 26 -8.26 -1.18 -10.16
N ASP A 27 -9.54 -0.80 -10.07
CA ASP A 27 -9.96 0.59 -9.84
C ASP A 27 -9.48 1.11 -8.48
N PHE A 28 -9.40 0.25 -7.47
CA PHE A 28 -8.83 0.61 -6.18
C PHE A 28 -7.33 0.93 -6.31
N LEU A 29 -6.57 0.13 -7.06
CA LEU A 29 -5.15 0.41 -7.32
C LEU A 29 -4.98 1.63 -8.23
N GLN A 30 -5.88 1.87 -9.17
CA GLN A 30 -5.87 3.10 -9.98
C GLN A 30 -6.09 4.33 -9.09
N SER A 31 -7.08 4.30 -8.17
CA SER A 31 -7.31 5.42 -7.26
C SER A 31 -6.12 5.68 -6.31
N PHE A 32 -5.40 4.64 -5.94
CA PHE A 32 -4.15 4.76 -5.18
C PHE A 32 -3.04 5.42 -6.02
N ALA A 33 -2.88 5.02 -7.29
CA ALA A 33 -1.93 5.64 -8.22
C ALA A 33 -2.27 7.12 -8.50
N ASP A 34 -3.55 7.44 -8.64
CA ASP A 34 -4.03 8.80 -8.83
C ASP A 34 -3.71 9.69 -7.61
N ALA A 35 -3.85 9.14 -6.39
CA ALA A 35 -3.47 9.83 -5.17
C ALA A 35 -1.95 10.10 -5.10
N PHE A 36 -1.11 9.16 -5.58
CA PHE A 36 0.33 9.38 -5.73
C PHE A 36 0.64 10.50 -6.73
N ASN A 37 0.01 10.50 -7.89
CA ASN A 37 0.20 11.53 -8.92
C ASN A 37 -0.34 12.90 -8.51
N ALA A 38 -1.34 12.93 -7.62
CA ALA A 38 -1.82 14.16 -6.98
C ALA A 38 -0.94 14.62 -5.80
N HIS A 39 0.07 13.85 -5.38
CA HIS A 39 0.87 14.04 -4.17
C HIS A 39 0.02 14.16 -2.89
N ASP A 40 -1.19 13.59 -2.91
CA ASP A 40 -2.11 13.61 -1.78
C ASP A 40 -1.78 12.49 -0.79
N VAL A 41 -0.84 12.78 0.12
CA VAL A 41 -0.40 11.82 1.14
C VAL A 41 -1.56 11.33 2.02
N LYS A 42 -2.56 12.17 2.28
CA LYS A 42 -3.74 11.77 3.07
C LYS A 42 -4.58 10.73 2.32
N ALA A 43 -4.83 10.98 1.04
CA ALA A 43 -5.56 10.03 0.18
C ALA A 43 -4.77 8.73 0.03
N ILE A 44 -3.44 8.78 -0.19
CA ILE A 44 -2.57 7.60 -0.26
C ILE A 44 -2.74 6.75 1.02
N MET A 45 -2.59 7.36 2.21
CA MET A 45 -2.65 6.66 3.48
C MET A 45 -4.04 6.07 3.78
N SER A 46 -5.11 6.64 3.25
CA SER A 46 -6.47 6.09 3.40
C SER A 46 -6.66 4.73 2.74
N HIS A 47 -5.86 4.41 1.71
CA HIS A 47 -5.86 3.10 1.04
C HIS A 47 -5.06 2.04 1.80
N MET A 48 -4.28 2.42 2.80
CA MET A 48 -3.39 1.52 3.53
C MET A 48 -3.97 1.14 4.90
N THR A 49 -3.58 -0.02 5.42
CA THR A 49 -3.94 -0.45 6.78
C THR A 49 -3.20 0.38 7.84
N ASP A 50 -3.63 0.32 9.10
CA ASP A 50 -2.96 1.02 10.20
C ASP A 50 -1.54 0.49 10.45
N GLU A 51 -1.35 -0.82 10.28
CA GLU A 51 -0.06 -1.51 10.43
C GLU A 51 0.67 -1.68 9.09
N CYS A 52 0.39 -0.80 8.11
CA CYS A 52 0.96 -0.93 6.76
C CYS A 52 2.49 -0.94 6.75
N VAL A 53 3.03 -1.58 5.71
CA VAL A 53 4.47 -1.61 5.45
C VAL A 53 4.75 -1.06 4.06
N PHE A 54 5.76 -0.23 3.96
CA PHE A 54 6.36 0.19 2.70
C PHE A 54 7.81 -0.31 2.65
N GLU A 55 8.13 -1.10 1.66
CA GLU A 55 9.47 -1.57 1.33
C GLU A 55 9.93 -0.79 0.09
N ALA A 56 10.92 0.09 0.29
CA ALA A 56 11.41 0.96 -0.78
C ALA A 56 12.28 0.19 -1.78
N SER A 57 12.36 0.70 -3.02
CA SER A 57 13.18 0.08 -4.09
C SER A 57 14.70 0.22 -3.89
N ALA A 58 15.12 0.85 -2.82
CA ALA A 58 16.52 1.02 -2.42
C ALA A 58 16.62 1.16 -0.89
N GLY A 59 17.76 0.85 -0.34
CA GLY A 59 18.01 0.92 1.10
C GLY A 59 19.22 0.10 1.51
N PRO A 60 19.52 0.02 2.79
CA PRO A 60 20.67 -0.72 3.32
C PRO A 60 20.44 -2.23 3.34
N ASP A 61 19.18 -2.69 3.36
CA ASP A 61 18.82 -4.09 3.48
C ASP A 61 18.55 -4.74 2.12
N ILE A 62 18.50 -6.07 2.08
CA ILE A 62 18.22 -6.83 0.85
C ILE A 62 16.85 -6.52 0.24
N ASP A 63 15.89 -6.11 1.08
CA ASP A 63 14.52 -5.76 0.71
C ASP A 63 14.32 -4.23 0.57
N GLY A 64 15.41 -3.45 0.55
CA GLY A 64 15.37 -2.00 0.58
C GLY A 64 15.15 -1.44 1.99
N GLU A 65 14.88 -0.14 2.10
CA GLU A 65 14.50 0.47 3.36
C GLU A 65 13.05 0.17 3.69
N LYS A 66 12.78 -0.26 4.93
CA LYS A 66 11.46 -0.65 5.40
C LYS A 66 10.88 0.38 6.37
N PHE A 67 9.65 0.81 6.09
CA PHE A 67 8.86 1.70 6.92
C PHE A 67 7.61 0.96 7.40
N THR A 68 7.31 1.04 8.69
CA THR A 68 6.20 0.29 9.31
C THR A 68 5.24 1.22 10.04
N GLY A 69 3.95 1.03 9.81
CA GLY A 69 2.86 1.82 10.39
C GLY A 69 2.63 3.16 9.67
N GLN A 70 1.42 3.70 9.86
CA GLN A 70 0.94 4.91 9.17
C GLN A 70 1.91 6.08 9.24
N GLU A 71 2.52 6.35 10.40
CA GLU A 71 3.37 7.53 10.58
C GLU A 71 4.70 7.44 9.82
N GLN A 72 5.36 6.27 9.83
CA GLN A 72 6.62 6.10 9.12
C GLN A 72 6.40 6.08 7.60
N VAL A 73 5.39 5.35 7.14
CA VAL A 73 5.05 5.24 5.72
C VAL A 73 4.65 6.60 5.15
N LYS A 74 3.82 7.36 5.88
CA LYS A 74 3.44 8.73 5.53
C LYS A 74 4.65 9.64 5.36
N LYS A 75 5.61 9.60 6.30
CA LYS A 75 6.84 10.40 6.21
C LYS A 75 7.70 9.99 5.03
N ALA A 76 7.80 8.68 4.73
CA ALA A 76 8.55 8.19 3.58
C ALA A 76 7.96 8.69 2.26
N PHE A 77 6.64 8.66 2.08
CA PHE A 77 6.00 9.19 0.87
C PHE A 77 6.14 10.71 0.75
N ALA A 78 5.93 11.45 1.84
CA ALA A 78 6.17 12.90 1.84
C ALA A 78 7.62 13.26 1.47
N TYR A 79 8.58 12.46 1.91
CA TYR A 79 9.99 12.64 1.56
C TYR A 79 10.27 12.40 0.07
N ILE A 80 9.62 11.40 -0.56
CA ILE A 80 9.73 11.16 -2.01
C ILE A 80 9.27 12.41 -2.78
N PHE A 81 8.14 13.01 -2.40
CA PHE A 81 7.62 14.23 -3.03
C PHE A 81 8.49 15.47 -2.77
N ALA A 82 9.17 15.51 -1.62
CA ALA A 82 10.15 16.57 -1.36
C ALA A 82 11.40 16.45 -2.26
N ILE A 83 11.86 15.20 -2.55
CA ILE A 83 13.00 14.97 -3.46
C ILE A 83 12.61 15.22 -4.91
N PHE A 84 11.38 14.84 -5.30
CA PHE A 84 10.85 14.93 -6.66
C PHE A 84 9.52 15.70 -6.66
N PRO A 85 9.55 17.03 -6.65
CA PRO A 85 8.32 17.84 -6.62
C PRO A 85 7.40 17.64 -7.84
N ASP A 86 7.94 17.09 -8.93
CA ASP A 86 7.24 16.73 -10.17
C ASP A 86 7.13 15.21 -10.36
N ALA A 87 7.22 14.42 -9.27
CA ALA A 87 7.10 12.98 -9.32
C ALA A 87 5.81 12.53 -10.01
N HIS A 88 5.93 11.61 -10.98
CA HIS A 88 4.80 11.08 -11.71
C HIS A 88 5.00 9.60 -12.04
N TRP A 89 3.95 8.79 -11.83
CA TRP A 89 3.89 7.37 -12.17
C TRP A 89 2.91 7.20 -13.33
N GLY A 90 3.45 7.21 -14.56
CA GLY A 90 2.67 7.09 -15.80
C GLY A 90 2.51 5.65 -16.26
N ASN A 91 1.57 5.45 -17.20
CA ASN A 91 1.29 4.16 -17.86
C ASN A 91 1.02 3.01 -16.88
N ALA A 92 0.34 3.31 -15.78
CA ALA A 92 0.05 2.32 -14.76
C ALA A 92 -0.82 1.17 -15.31
N GLN A 93 -0.42 -0.07 -15.04
CA GLN A 93 -1.20 -1.28 -15.33
C GLN A 93 -1.31 -2.10 -14.05
N HIS A 94 -2.52 -2.54 -13.73
CA HIS A 94 -2.83 -3.18 -12.46
C HIS A 94 -3.29 -4.62 -12.65
N PHE A 95 -2.75 -5.51 -11.86
CA PHE A 95 -3.08 -6.94 -11.82
C PHE A 95 -3.40 -7.34 -10.39
N ILE A 96 -4.46 -8.13 -10.19
CA ILE A 96 -4.88 -8.59 -8.87
C ILE A 96 -5.18 -10.08 -8.92
N SER A 97 -4.68 -10.78 -7.92
CA SER A 97 -4.98 -12.18 -7.67
C SER A 97 -5.13 -12.38 -6.15
N ASP A 98 -6.34 -12.68 -5.70
CA ASP A 98 -6.70 -12.86 -4.31
C ASP A 98 -6.25 -11.69 -3.41
N ASN A 99 -5.37 -11.94 -2.45
CA ASN A 99 -4.81 -10.94 -1.54
C ASN A 99 -3.48 -10.33 -2.03
N ARG A 100 -3.13 -10.53 -3.31
CA ARG A 100 -1.92 -10.00 -3.92
C ARG A 100 -2.25 -9.12 -5.11
N GLY A 101 -1.41 -8.12 -5.36
CA GLY A 101 -1.52 -7.27 -6.53
C GLY A 101 -0.17 -6.81 -7.06
N LEU A 102 -0.18 -6.33 -8.28
CA LEU A 102 0.96 -5.74 -8.97
C LEU A 102 0.49 -4.49 -9.69
N SER A 103 1.30 -3.43 -9.63
CA SER A 103 1.17 -2.27 -10.52
C SER A 103 2.48 -2.03 -11.23
N GLU A 104 2.50 -2.13 -12.56
CA GLU A 104 3.62 -1.70 -13.38
C GLU A 104 3.46 -0.22 -13.70
N TRP A 105 4.57 0.52 -13.79
CA TRP A 105 4.55 1.96 -14.05
C TRP A 105 5.88 2.47 -14.65
N ILE A 106 5.83 3.67 -15.21
CA ILE A 106 7.01 4.48 -15.57
C ILE A 106 7.07 5.64 -14.59
N PHE A 107 8.14 5.71 -13.81
CA PHE A 107 8.41 6.85 -12.93
C PHE A 107 9.19 7.91 -13.67
N THR A 108 8.75 9.16 -13.57
CA THR A 108 9.50 10.36 -13.96
C THR A 108 9.56 11.34 -12.81
N GLY A 109 10.66 12.08 -12.70
CA GLY A 109 10.81 13.14 -11.71
C GLY A 109 12.12 13.86 -11.85
N THR A 110 12.17 15.08 -11.34
CA THR A 110 13.36 15.94 -11.35
C THR A 110 13.77 16.26 -9.92
N LYS A 111 15.04 15.99 -9.59
CA LYS A 111 15.61 16.35 -8.29
C LYS A 111 15.89 17.85 -8.23
N SER A 112 16.10 18.36 -7.01
CA SER A 112 16.44 19.78 -6.77
C SER A 112 17.72 20.25 -7.47
N ASP A 113 18.65 19.33 -7.77
CA ASP A 113 19.88 19.60 -8.54
C ASP A 113 19.67 19.59 -10.07
N GLY A 114 18.43 19.44 -10.54
CA GLY A 114 18.07 19.33 -11.95
C GLY A 114 18.25 17.95 -12.58
N THR A 115 18.68 16.95 -11.81
CA THR A 115 18.83 15.58 -12.30
C THR A 115 17.47 14.98 -12.62
N LYS A 116 17.25 14.63 -13.89
CA LYS A 116 16.04 13.95 -14.35
C LYS A 116 16.15 12.44 -14.16
N VAL A 117 15.10 11.83 -13.66
CA VAL A 117 14.96 10.39 -13.51
C VAL A 117 13.79 9.91 -14.35
N GLU A 118 14.01 8.88 -15.16
CA GLU A 118 12.98 8.17 -15.92
C GLU A 118 13.32 6.69 -15.88
N VAL A 119 12.50 5.89 -15.22
CA VAL A 119 12.73 4.45 -15.01
C VAL A 119 11.42 3.69 -15.00
N THR A 120 11.46 2.43 -15.43
CA THR A 120 10.35 1.51 -15.22
C THR A 120 10.47 0.82 -13.88
N GLY A 121 9.33 0.46 -13.32
CA GLY A 121 9.27 -0.33 -12.09
C GLY A 121 7.92 -0.96 -11.88
N CYS A 122 7.78 -1.61 -10.75
CA CYS A 122 6.51 -2.14 -10.29
C CYS A 122 6.42 -2.10 -8.77
N ASP A 123 5.19 -2.08 -8.29
CA ASP A 123 4.86 -2.30 -6.90
C ASP A 123 4.17 -3.64 -6.76
N VAL A 124 4.62 -4.46 -5.82
CA VAL A 124 3.95 -5.69 -5.41
C VAL A 124 3.20 -5.42 -4.12
N PHE A 125 1.90 -5.72 -4.13
CA PHE A 125 1.02 -5.46 -2.99
C PHE A 125 0.62 -6.73 -2.28
N THR A 126 0.44 -6.61 -0.96
CA THR A 126 -0.34 -7.55 -0.15
C THR A 126 -1.53 -6.80 0.41
N PHE A 127 -2.73 -7.38 0.27
CA PHE A 127 -3.98 -6.80 0.75
C PHE A 127 -4.47 -7.49 2.02
N LYS A 128 -5.11 -6.71 2.89
CA LYS A 128 -5.80 -7.17 4.09
C LYS A 128 -7.02 -6.27 4.33
N ASP A 129 -8.18 -6.85 4.56
CA ASP A 129 -9.43 -6.14 4.88
C ASP A 129 -9.80 -5.05 3.85
N GLY A 130 -9.51 -5.30 2.55
CA GLY A 130 -9.80 -4.38 1.46
C GLY A 130 -8.86 -3.17 1.36
N LYS A 131 -7.70 -3.23 2.03
CA LYS A 131 -6.67 -2.20 2.03
C LYS A 131 -5.30 -2.79 1.72
N ILE A 132 -4.34 -1.91 1.39
CA ILE A 132 -2.93 -2.27 1.19
C ILE A 132 -2.29 -2.47 2.57
N ALA A 133 -1.87 -3.70 2.87
CA ALA A 133 -1.08 -4.01 4.05
C ALA A 133 0.42 -3.86 3.79
N ILE A 134 0.89 -4.27 2.60
CA ILE A 134 2.29 -4.14 2.20
C ILE A 134 2.35 -3.56 0.79
N LYS A 135 3.17 -2.54 0.59
CA LYS A 135 3.63 -2.03 -0.71
C LYS A 135 5.13 -2.27 -0.82
N ASN A 136 5.53 -3.18 -1.69
CA ASN A 136 6.93 -3.47 -1.97
C ASN A 136 7.29 -2.97 -3.38
N SER A 137 8.24 -2.04 -3.47
CA SER A 137 8.59 -1.34 -4.71
C SER A 137 9.87 -1.88 -5.32
N TYR A 138 9.81 -2.12 -6.61
CA TYR A 138 10.96 -2.49 -7.45
C TYR A 138 11.11 -1.49 -8.58
N ARG A 139 12.33 -1.13 -8.92
CA ARG A 139 12.58 -0.30 -10.10
C ARG A 139 13.89 -0.72 -10.79
N LYS A 140 13.96 -0.46 -12.08
CA LYS A 140 15.22 -0.64 -12.82
C LYS A 140 16.20 0.48 -12.49
N ASN A 141 17.47 0.12 -12.38
CA ASN A 141 18.57 1.09 -12.31
C ASN A 141 19.03 1.40 -13.73
N ARG A 142 18.83 2.65 -14.16
CA ARG A 142 19.36 3.12 -15.44
C ARG A 142 20.78 3.65 -15.23
N MET A 143 21.75 2.99 -15.86
CA MET A 143 23.12 3.52 -15.89
C MET A 143 23.17 4.74 -16.80
N THR A 144 23.66 5.87 -16.31
CA THR A 144 23.99 7.01 -17.15
C THR A 144 25.25 6.69 -17.93
N THR A 145 25.13 6.48 -19.26
CA THR A 145 26.28 6.51 -20.14
C THR A 145 26.84 7.93 -20.15
N LYS A 146 28.13 8.06 -19.81
CA LYS A 146 28.87 9.32 -19.98
C LYS A 146 28.96 9.69 -21.44
#